data_6bb8af165f24f3e8204628a5a9228f10
#
_entry.id   6bb8af165f24f3e8204628a5a9228f10
#
_cell.length_a   1.000
_cell.length_b   1.000
_cell.length_c   1.000
_cell.angle_alpha   90.00
_cell.angle_beta   90.00
_cell.angle_gamma   90.00
#
_symmetry.space_group_name_H-M   'P 1'
#
loop_
_entity.id
_entity.type
_entity.pdbx_description
1 polymer ?
#
loop_
_entity_poly.entity_id
_entity_poly.type
_entity_poly.pdbx_seq_one_letter_code
_entity_poly.pdbx_strand_id
1 'polypeptide(L)'
;MVSRREFLKWSLAGGAAFAGAQSWAQSQPAERRLKFYNTHTGEQLAATYWADGQYQSGELAAIDRLLRDHRSGDVSAIDRRLFDILYALQQRTGARGTYEVISGYRSPATNDLLRRHGGGVARDSLHTHGQAIDIRLTGVALADLRRVALGLRAGGVGNYPGSN
;
A
#
# COMPACT_ATOMS: atom_id res chain seq x y z
N MET A 1 14.32 -68.28 -42.65
CA MET A 1 15.77 -68.38 -42.78
C MET A 1 16.34 -66.97 -42.70
N VAL A 2 17.01 -66.68 -41.58
CA VAL A 2 18.32 -66.06 -41.44
C VAL A 2 18.47 -64.67 -42.09
N SER A 3 18.92 -63.62 -41.40
CA SER A 3 20.06 -63.38 -40.50
C SER A 3 20.04 -61.90 -40.09
N ARG A 4 20.06 -61.59 -38.82
CA ARG A 4 21.20 -61.08 -38.05
C ARG A 4 21.91 -59.81 -38.56
N ARG A 5 21.81 -58.78 -37.70
CA ARG A 5 22.88 -57.85 -37.31
C ARG A 5 23.26 -56.76 -38.32
N GLU A 6 22.93 -55.50 -37.89
CA GLU A 6 24.04 -54.58 -37.58
C GLU A 6 23.54 -53.47 -36.69
N PHE A 7 24.15 -53.41 -35.50
CA PHE A 7 24.04 -52.33 -34.54
C PHE A 7 24.88 -51.15 -35.02
N LEU A 8 24.26 -50.09 -35.47
CA LEU A 8 24.99 -48.84 -35.69
C LEU A 8 24.88 -47.99 -34.40
N LYS A 9 25.99 -47.94 -33.66
CA LYS A 9 26.18 -47.05 -32.52
C LYS A 9 26.36 -45.61 -33.04
N TRP A 10 25.35 -44.79 -32.82
CA TRP A 10 25.50 -43.34 -32.94
C TRP A 10 25.65 -42.76 -31.56
N SER A 11 26.89 -42.43 -31.17
CA SER A 11 27.20 -41.59 -30.01
C SER A 11 27.00 -40.15 -30.43
N LEU A 12 25.84 -39.58 -30.19
CA LEU A 12 25.64 -38.15 -30.26
C LEU A 12 25.96 -37.54 -28.89
N ALA A 13 27.17 -37.02 -28.79
CA ALA A 13 27.53 -36.08 -27.73
C ALA A 13 26.78 -34.76 -27.98
N GLY A 14 25.54 -34.70 -27.53
CA GLY A 14 24.75 -33.48 -27.49
C GLY A 14 25.05 -32.72 -26.20
N GLY A 15 25.90 -31.72 -26.27
CA GLY A 15 26.08 -30.77 -25.20
C GLY A 15 24.75 -30.06 -24.92
N ALA A 16 24.09 -30.41 -23.83
CA ALA A 16 22.96 -29.65 -23.31
C ALA A 16 23.49 -28.32 -22.79
N ALA A 17 23.40 -27.29 -23.63
CA ALA A 17 23.50 -25.92 -23.18
C ALA A 17 22.31 -25.66 -22.25
N PHE A 18 22.50 -25.81 -20.96
CA PHE A 18 21.58 -25.25 -19.97
C PHE A 18 21.65 -23.72 -20.12
N ALA A 19 20.81 -23.16 -20.97
CA ALA A 19 20.47 -21.77 -20.93
C ALA A 19 19.76 -21.56 -19.57
N GLY A 20 20.53 -21.13 -18.59
CA GLY A 20 19.99 -20.73 -17.29
C GLY A 20 18.95 -19.65 -17.54
N ALA A 21 17.68 -20.01 -17.41
CA ALA A 21 16.62 -19.05 -17.25
C ALA A 21 16.95 -18.28 -15.97
N GLN A 22 17.63 -17.15 -16.11
CA GLN A 22 17.74 -16.19 -15.02
C GLN A 22 16.31 -15.74 -14.75
N SER A 23 15.69 -16.38 -13.77
CA SER A 23 14.45 -15.92 -13.16
C SER A 23 14.75 -14.52 -12.64
N TRP A 24 14.25 -13.53 -13.34
CA TRP A 24 14.16 -12.17 -12.85
C TRP A 24 13.03 -12.16 -11.80
N ALA A 25 13.24 -12.88 -10.70
CA ALA A 25 12.50 -12.64 -9.48
C ALA A 25 12.81 -11.19 -9.13
N GLN A 26 11.90 -10.28 -9.49
CA GLN A 26 11.93 -8.94 -8.95
C GLN A 26 11.93 -9.12 -7.44
N SER A 27 13.10 -8.97 -6.82
CA SER A 27 13.23 -9.04 -5.38
C SER A 27 12.29 -7.98 -4.80
N GLN A 28 11.23 -8.44 -4.15
CA GLN A 28 10.38 -7.55 -3.35
C GLN A 28 11.34 -6.77 -2.45
N PRO A 29 11.17 -5.45 -2.31
CA PRO A 29 12.06 -4.69 -1.45
C PRO A 29 12.06 -5.35 -0.06
N ALA A 30 13.24 -5.54 0.51
CA ALA A 30 13.43 -6.17 1.81
C ALA A 30 12.62 -5.45 2.90
N GLU A 31 12.43 -4.13 2.74
CA GLU A 31 11.68 -3.29 3.65
C GLU A 31 10.73 -2.36 2.90
N ARG A 32 9.54 -2.11 3.52
CA ARG A 32 8.61 -1.07 3.07
C ARG A 32 8.42 -0.07 4.20
N ARG A 33 8.80 1.16 3.93
CA ARG A 33 8.76 2.26 4.90
C ARG A 33 7.86 3.37 4.39
N LEU A 34 7.06 3.94 5.31
CA LEU A 34 6.22 5.10 5.07
C LEU A 34 6.52 6.18 6.10
N LYS A 35 6.32 7.43 5.71
CA LYS A 35 6.41 8.60 6.61
C LYS A 35 5.05 9.27 6.65
N PHE A 36 4.59 9.60 7.84
CA PHE A 36 3.31 10.24 8.10
C PHE A 36 3.46 11.52 8.91
N TYR A 37 2.59 12.46 8.63
CA TYR A 37 2.36 13.65 9.43
C TYR A 37 0.86 13.83 9.59
N ASN A 38 0.35 13.77 10.81
CA ASN A 38 -1.06 14.01 11.09
C ASN A 38 -1.31 15.51 11.19
N THR A 39 -2.11 16.07 10.27
CA THR A 39 -2.34 17.52 10.16
C THR A 39 -3.16 18.10 11.32
N HIS A 40 -3.87 17.27 12.08
CA HIS A 40 -4.69 17.70 13.22
C HIS A 40 -3.94 17.63 14.55
N THR A 41 -3.07 16.63 14.72
CA THR A 41 -2.35 16.44 16.00
C THR A 41 -0.90 16.92 15.94
N GLY A 42 -0.36 17.17 14.74
CA GLY A 42 1.04 17.54 14.53
C GLY A 42 2.03 16.38 14.71
N GLU A 43 1.54 15.18 15.01
CA GLU A 43 2.39 14.00 15.21
C GLU A 43 3.05 13.55 13.90
N GLN A 44 4.28 13.09 14.02
CA GLN A 44 5.05 12.55 12.90
C GLN A 44 5.51 11.12 13.22
N LEU A 45 5.52 10.28 12.21
CA LEU A 45 5.98 8.91 12.33
C LEU A 45 6.69 8.47 11.04
N ALA A 46 7.80 7.77 11.17
CA ALA A 46 8.42 7.04 10.09
C ALA A 46 8.49 5.57 10.48
N ALA A 47 7.70 4.74 9.81
CA ALA A 47 7.47 3.36 10.17
C ALA A 47 7.90 2.40 9.05
N THR A 48 8.66 1.37 9.42
CA THR A 48 8.95 0.23 8.54
C THR A 48 7.91 -0.84 8.78
N TYR A 49 6.76 -0.72 8.11
CA TYR A 49 5.61 -1.60 8.38
C TYR A 49 5.73 -3.01 7.82
N TRP A 50 6.68 -3.24 6.91
CA TRP A 50 7.00 -4.53 6.31
C TRP A 50 8.50 -4.73 6.29
N ALA A 51 8.98 -5.84 6.81
CA ALA A 51 10.37 -6.28 6.75
C ALA A 51 10.43 -7.81 6.91
N ASP A 52 11.49 -8.44 6.42
CA ASP A 52 11.73 -9.88 6.53
C ASP A 52 10.53 -10.74 6.06
N GLY A 53 9.85 -10.30 5.01
CA GLY A 53 8.72 -11.01 4.43
C GLY A 53 7.42 -10.93 5.22
N GLN A 54 7.32 -10.09 6.26
CA GLN A 54 6.15 -10.00 7.12
C GLN A 54 5.84 -8.57 7.57
N TYR A 55 4.59 -8.35 7.97
CA TYR A 55 4.17 -7.12 8.60
C TYR A 55 4.75 -7.00 10.01
N GLN A 56 5.23 -5.82 10.36
CA GLN A 56 5.83 -5.51 11.67
C GLN A 56 4.75 -5.01 12.63
N SER A 57 4.31 -5.84 13.57
CA SER A 57 3.16 -5.56 14.43
C SER A 57 3.33 -4.29 15.28
N GLY A 58 4.53 -4.02 15.80
CA GLY A 58 4.81 -2.82 16.57
C GLY A 58 4.70 -1.54 15.73
N GLU A 59 5.21 -1.57 14.50
CA GLU A 59 5.13 -0.47 13.55
C GLU A 59 3.68 -0.21 13.11
N LEU A 60 2.92 -1.30 12.87
CA LEU A 60 1.50 -1.19 12.54
C LEU A 60 0.71 -0.56 13.69
N ALA A 61 0.94 -0.96 14.93
CA ALA A 61 0.29 -0.35 16.10
C ALA A 61 0.63 1.14 16.25
N ALA A 62 1.86 1.53 15.94
CA ALA A 62 2.26 2.94 15.95
C ALA A 62 1.54 3.74 14.85
N ILE A 63 1.38 3.15 13.65
CA ILE A 63 0.62 3.77 12.57
C ILE A 63 -0.86 3.88 12.95
N ASP A 64 -1.48 2.83 13.48
CA ASP A 64 -2.88 2.83 13.92
C ASP A 64 -3.13 3.95 14.94
N ARG A 65 -2.21 4.13 15.89
CA ARG A 65 -2.27 5.22 16.88
C ARG A 65 -2.16 6.61 16.22
N LEU A 66 -1.26 6.80 15.26
CA LEU A 66 -1.14 8.07 14.54
C LEU A 66 -2.39 8.38 13.73
N LEU A 67 -3.02 7.34 13.15
CA LEU A 67 -4.20 7.44 12.30
C LEU A 67 -5.54 7.37 13.08
N ARG A 68 -5.51 7.44 14.40
CA ARG A 68 -6.69 7.41 15.26
C ARG A 68 -7.66 8.56 14.95
N ASP A 69 -8.88 8.42 15.42
CA ASP A 69 -9.83 9.54 15.41
C ASP A 69 -9.33 10.68 16.31
N HIS A 70 -8.89 11.77 15.70
CA HIS A 70 -8.31 12.92 16.44
C HIS A 70 -9.33 13.66 17.31
N ARG A 71 -10.62 13.42 17.11
CA ARG A 71 -11.70 14.06 17.90
C ARG A 71 -12.04 13.28 19.16
N SER A 72 -12.14 11.96 19.05
CA SER A 72 -12.48 11.08 20.19
C SER A 72 -11.25 10.48 20.86
N GLY A 73 -10.11 10.41 20.15
CA GLY A 73 -8.93 9.69 20.59
C GLY A 73 -8.99 8.18 20.36
N ASP A 74 -10.10 7.68 19.81
CA ASP A 74 -10.28 6.24 19.57
C ASP A 74 -9.30 5.71 18.53
N VAL A 75 -8.63 4.61 18.87
CA VAL A 75 -7.71 3.88 18.02
C VAL A 75 -8.41 2.64 17.47
N SER A 76 -8.25 2.39 16.18
CA SER A 76 -8.71 1.16 15.53
C SER A 76 -7.66 0.68 14.54
N ALA A 77 -7.64 -0.61 14.28
CA ALA A 77 -6.75 -1.18 13.28
C ALA A 77 -7.11 -0.65 11.88
N ILE A 78 -6.10 -0.19 11.17
CA ILE A 78 -6.20 0.20 9.77
C ILE A 78 -5.95 -1.01 8.88
N ASP A 79 -6.72 -1.15 7.81
CA ASP A 79 -6.51 -2.22 6.83
C ASP A 79 -5.10 -2.12 6.23
N ARG A 80 -4.32 -3.17 6.42
CA ARG A 80 -2.91 -3.24 5.99
C ARG A 80 -2.73 -3.01 4.49
N ARG A 81 -3.74 -3.35 3.69
CA ARG A 81 -3.74 -3.10 2.24
C ARG A 81 -3.64 -1.61 1.91
N LEU A 82 -4.12 -0.72 2.78
CA LEU A 82 -3.93 0.73 2.60
C LEU A 82 -2.45 1.11 2.63
N PHE A 83 -1.66 0.51 3.51
CA PHE A 83 -0.22 0.78 3.56
C PHE A 83 0.50 0.28 2.32
N ASP A 84 0.10 -0.88 1.78
CA ASP A 84 0.63 -1.38 0.52
C ASP A 84 0.27 -0.48 -0.67
N ILE A 85 -0.95 0.07 -0.69
CA ILE A 85 -1.38 1.05 -1.68
C ILE A 85 -0.57 2.34 -1.56
N LEU A 86 -0.38 2.87 -0.35
CA LEU A 86 0.45 4.05 -0.12
C LEU A 86 1.90 3.82 -0.56
N TYR A 87 2.46 2.65 -0.25
CA TYR A 87 3.79 2.30 -0.71
C TYR A 87 3.87 2.24 -2.24
N ALA A 88 2.90 1.62 -2.90
CA ALA A 88 2.81 1.57 -4.36
C ALA A 88 2.66 2.97 -4.99
N LEU A 89 1.89 3.87 -4.38
CA LEU A 89 1.78 5.28 -4.79
C LEU A 89 3.14 5.97 -4.73
N GLN A 90 3.86 5.80 -3.63
CA GLN A 90 5.20 6.36 -3.45
C GLN A 90 6.18 5.86 -4.51
N GLN A 91 6.16 4.55 -4.82
CA GLN A 91 7.00 3.97 -5.87
C GLN A 91 6.62 4.49 -7.26
N ARG A 92 5.33 4.59 -7.57
CA ARG A 92 4.84 5.03 -8.88
C ARG A 92 5.04 6.52 -9.14
N THR A 93 5.01 7.33 -8.10
CA THR A 93 5.28 8.78 -8.20
C THR A 93 6.77 9.10 -8.16
N GLY A 94 7.62 8.15 -7.77
CA GLY A 94 9.05 8.39 -7.51
C GLY A 94 9.31 9.27 -6.27
N ALA A 95 8.27 9.68 -5.57
CA ALA A 95 8.39 10.55 -4.40
C ALA A 95 8.80 9.73 -3.16
N ARG A 96 9.64 10.35 -2.33
CA ARG A 96 10.03 9.82 -1.00
C ARG A 96 9.52 10.73 0.12
N GLY A 97 8.45 11.47 -0.17
CA GLY A 97 7.87 12.47 0.72
C GLY A 97 7.13 11.87 1.91
N THR A 98 6.57 12.76 2.71
CA THR A 98 5.74 12.42 3.86
C THR A 98 4.26 12.45 3.44
N TYR A 99 3.47 11.48 3.87
CA TYR A 99 2.02 11.52 3.76
C TYR A 99 1.45 12.46 4.82
N GLU A 100 0.88 13.56 4.38
CA GLU A 100 0.10 14.45 5.23
C GLU A 100 -1.30 13.84 5.37
N VAL A 101 -1.62 13.40 6.58
CA VAL A 101 -2.88 12.74 6.88
C VAL A 101 -3.91 13.76 7.33
N ILE A 102 -4.98 13.89 6.57
CA ILE A 102 -6.14 14.75 6.84
C ILE A 102 -7.19 13.98 7.64
N SER A 103 -7.41 12.69 7.32
CA SER A 103 -8.33 11.82 8.04
C SER A 103 -7.85 10.37 7.94
N GLY A 104 -7.76 9.68 9.08
CA GLY A 104 -7.54 8.25 9.18
C GLY A 104 -8.80 7.54 9.65
N TYR A 105 -8.71 6.78 10.76
CA TYR A 105 -9.86 6.19 11.41
C TYR A 105 -10.83 7.28 11.91
N ARG A 106 -12.09 6.98 11.84
CA ARG A 106 -13.18 7.80 12.34
C ARG A 106 -14.12 6.94 13.15
N SER A 107 -14.32 7.25 14.43
CA SER A 107 -15.25 6.50 15.27
C SER A 107 -16.69 6.66 14.77
N PRO A 108 -17.56 5.68 15.01
CA PRO A 108 -18.98 5.77 14.65
C PRO A 108 -19.63 7.02 15.25
N ALA A 109 -19.28 7.37 16.49
CA ALA A 109 -19.80 8.56 17.16
C ALA A 109 -19.40 9.86 16.44
N THR A 110 -18.12 9.98 16.05
CA THR A 110 -17.64 11.12 15.27
C THR A 110 -18.30 11.16 13.89
N ASN A 111 -18.49 10.01 13.25
CA ASN A 111 -19.15 9.94 11.94
C ASN A 111 -20.60 10.43 12.03
N ASP A 112 -21.34 10.03 13.06
CA ASP A 112 -22.72 10.46 13.30
C ASP A 112 -22.80 11.96 13.65
N LEU A 113 -21.84 12.48 14.39
CA LEU A 113 -21.72 13.91 14.68
C LEU A 113 -21.56 14.71 13.39
N LEU A 114 -20.62 14.33 12.53
CA LEU A 114 -20.35 14.99 11.25
C LEU A 114 -21.56 14.94 10.31
N ARG A 115 -22.28 13.83 10.27
CA ARG A 115 -23.51 13.69 9.48
C ARG A 115 -24.60 14.66 9.92
N ARG A 116 -24.79 14.82 11.23
CA ARG A 116 -25.77 15.76 11.79
C ARG A 116 -25.49 17.22 11.45
N HIS A 117 -24.21 17.56 11.27
CA HIS A 117 -23.78 18.93 10.92
C HIS A 117 -23.74 19.19 9.41
N GLY A 118 -24.30 18.30 8.58
CA GLY A 118 -24.48 18.54 7.14
C GLY A 118 -23.26 18.33 6.26
N GLY A 119 -22.26 17.59 6.74
CA GLY A 119 -20.96 17.41 6.07
C GLY A 119 -20.93 16.48 4.86
N GLY A 120 -22.06 16.04 4.29
CA GLY A 120 -22.06 15.10 3.16
C GLY A 120 -21.41 13.73 3.46
N VAL A 121 -21.29 13.38 4.74
CA VAL A 121 -20.63 12.16 5.22
C VAL A 121 -21.55 10.96 5.06
N ALA A 122 -21.06 9.89 4.44
CA ALA A 122 -21.80 8.65 4.28
C ALA A 122 -22.15 8.02 5.64
N ARG A 123 -23.33 7.36 5.71
CA ARG A 123 -23.74 6.64 6.92
C ARG A 123 -22.77 5.50 7.23
N ASP A 124 -22.44 4.71 6.22
CA ASP A 124 -21.45 3.64 6.29
C ASP A 124 -20.18 4.12 5.59
N SER A 125 -19.34 4.80 6.36
CA SER A 125 -18.09 5.36 5.86
C SER A 125 -16.95 4.38 6.04
N LEU A 126 -16.14 4.17 5.00
CA LEU A 126 -14.96 3.32 5.07
C LEU A 126 -13.93 3.78 6.12
N HIS A 127 -13.96 5.05 6.51
CA HIS A 127 -13.17 5.55 7.64
C HIS A 127 -13.55 4.90 8.96
N THR A 128 -14.83 4.52 9.16
CA THR A 128 -15.28 3.85 10.39
C THR A 128 -14.82 2.39 10.47
N HIS A 129 -14.34 1.85 9.38
CA HIS A 129 -13.81 0.49 9.29
C HIS A 129 -12.27 0.45 9.14
N GLY A 130 -11.60 1.60 9.23
CA GLY A 130 -10.15 1.68 8.97
C GLY A 130 -9.76 1.34 7.53
N GLN A 131 -10.68 1.52 6.59
CA GLN A 131 -10.52 1.16 5.17
C GLN A 131 -10.40 2.36 4.23
N ALA A 132 -10.31 3.57 4.79
CA ALA A 132 -10.08 4.79 4.03
C ALA A 132 -9.09 5.70 4.74
N ILE A 133 -8.39 6.49 3.95
CA ILE A 133 -7.46 7.51 4.42
C ILE A 133 -7.49 8.70 3.47
N ASP A 134 -7.61 9.91 4.02
CA ASP A 134 -7.50 11.16 3.27
C ASP A 134 -6.08 11.72 3.43
N ILE A 135 -5.39 11.91 2.30
CA ILE A 135 -3.96 12.23 2.31
C ILE A 135 -3.55 13.23 1.23
N ARG A 136 -2.40 13.86 1.47
CA ARG A 136 -1.53 14.44 0.45
C ARG A 136 -0.17 13.77 0.52
N LEU A 137 0.62 13.88 -0.53
CA LEU A 137 2.02 13.42 -0.54
C LEU A 137 2.93 14.61 -0.82
N THR A 138 3.78 14.95 0.12
CA THR A 138 4.71 16.08 0.00
C THR A 138 5.56 15.94 -1.26
N GLY A 139 5.58 17.00 -2.07
CA GLY A 139 6.33 17.03 -3.33
C GLY A 139 5.60 16.44 -4.53
N VAL A 140 4.34 16.03 -4.38
CA VAL A 140 3.50 15.52 -5.48
C VAL A 140 2.24 16.36 -5.61
N ALA A 141 1.98 16.89 -6.80
CA ALA A 141 0.74 17.62 -7.06
C ALA A 141 -0.47 16.69 -6.88
N LEU A 142 -1.56 17.20 -6.29
CA LEU A 142 -2.76 16.41 -5.98
C LEU A 142 -3.35 15.73 -7.23
N ALA A 143 -3.32 16.42 -8.38
CA ALA A 143 -3.79 15.87 -9.65
C ALA A 143 -2.97 14.66 -10.11
N ASP A 144 -1.64 14.69 -9.92
CA ASP A 144 -0.74 13.60 -10.26
C ASP A 144 -0.91 12.43 -9.29
N LEU A 145 -1.02 12.71 -8.00
CA LEU A 145 -1.29 11.69 -6.98
C LEU A 145 -2.60 10.96 -7.29
N ARG A 146 -3.67 11.71 -7.61
CA ARG A 146 -4.96 11.15 -8.02
C ARG A 146 -4.85 10.28 -9.28
N ARG A 147 -4.17 10.78 -10.30
CA ARG A 147 -3.97 10.04 -11.57
C ARG A 147 -3.26 8.71 -11.34
N VAL A 148 -2.21 8.72 -10.52
CA VAL A 148 -1.46 7.50 -10.17
C VAL A 148 -2.32 6.55 -9.34
N ALA A 149 -3.08 7.07 -8.37
CA ALA A 149 -3.98 6.26 -7.53
C ALA A 149 -5.06 5.55 -8.36
N LEU A 150 -5.69 6.25 -9.30
CA LEU A 150 -6.65 5.65 -10.23
C LEU A 150 -6.00 4.56 -11.10
N GLY A 151 -4.74 4.79 -11.53
CA GLY A 151 -3.98 3.82 -12.33
C GLY A 151 -3.61 2.55 -11.57
N LEU A 152 -3.56 2.56 -10.24
CA LEU A 152 -3.32 1.37 -9.43
C LEU A 152 -4.49 0.39 -9.43
N ARG A 153 -5.72 0.87 -9.64
CA ARG A 153 -6.96 0.05 -9.60
C ARG A 153 -7.10 -0.80 -8.33
N ALA A 154 -6.58 -0.30 -7.21
CA ALA A 154 -6.53 -1.02 -5.94
C ALA A 154 -7.69 -0.66 -4.98
N GLY A 155 -8.61 0.20 -5.40
CA GLY A 155 -9.76 0.65 -4.61
C GLY A 155 -10.39 1.92 -5.17
N GLY A 156 -11.34 2.50 -4.45
CA GLY A 156 -11.96 3.77 -4.78
C GLY A 156 -11.01 4.96 -4.52
N VAL A 157 -11.07 5.97 -5.38
CA VAL A 157 -10.30 7.21 -5.25
C VAL A 157 -11.26 8.40 -5.26
N GLY A 158 -11.42 9.03 -4.10
CA GLY A 158 -12.11 10.31 -3.94
C GLY A 158 -11.20 11.49 -4.28
N ASN A 159 -11.80 12.61 -4.66
CA ASN A 159 -11.10 13.87 -4.86
C ASN A 159 -11.95 15.02 -4.32
N TYR A 160 -11.40 15.77 -3.39
CA TYR A 160 -12.08 16.87 -2.70
C TYR A 160 -11.27 18.16 -2.88
N PRO A 161 -11.29 18.80 -4.08
CA PRO A 161 -10.43 19.94 -4.37
C PRO A 161 -10.76 21.19 -3.56
N GLY A 162 -11.95 21.28 -2.96
CA GLY A 162 -12.41 22.41 -2.16
C GLY A 162 -12.21 22.27 -0.65
N SER A 163 -11.73 21.15 -0.15
CA SER A 163 -11.40 20.95 1.25
C SER A 163 -9.90 21.05 1.46
N ASN A 164 -9.47 22.20 1.96
CA ASN A 164 -8.10 22.40 2.46
C ASN A 164 -8.01 22.05 3.93
#